data_255079845c375c39559c75df31a167c8
#
_entry.id   255079845c375c39559c75df31a167c8
#
_cell.length_a   1.000
_cell.length_b   1.000
_cell.length_c   1.000
_cell.angle_alpha   90.00
_cell.angle_beta   90.00
_cell.angle_gamma   90.00
#
_symmetry.space_group_name_H-M   'P 1'
#
loop_
_entity.id
_entity.type
_entity.pdbx_description
1 polymer ?
#
loop_
_entity_poly.entity_id
_entity_poly.type
_entity_poly.pdbx_seq_one_letter_code
_entity_poly.pdbx_strand_id
1 'polypeptide(L)'
;MAKRRARDTRYKNKPSTRSMRVRILVVFGFVILGCIGLTYQIVRLNKVKGDNYTKRMLAQQSHSSNAIPYKRGDILDVNGNKLATSVKVYNLFLDPAAICKEKKYIQPTKDALENVFGISGSDVDKILKENPASRYYQMKDFKELDKEYVKKLEKLQDKDENIRGIHFEEEYKREYPYSTIACDVIGFCTDTNT
;
A
#
# COMPACT_ATOMS: atom_id res chain seq x y z
N MET A 1 73.94 39.54 10.80
CA MET A 1 73.18 38.79 9.76
C MET A 1 73.13 37.31 10.16
N ALA A 2 71.96 36.84 10.66
CA ALA A 2 71.78 35.47 11.14
C ALA A 2 71.13 34.62 10.07
N LYS A 3 71.81 33.64 9.54
CA LYS A 3 71.37 32.71 8.47
C LYS A 3 70.52 31.63 9.12
N ARG A 4 69.19 31.72 8.93
CA ARG A 4 68.19 30.68 9.33
C ARG A 4 68.42 29.42 8.50
N ARG A 5 68.84 28.33 9.15
CA ARG A 5 68.92 26.99 8.61
C ARG A 5 67.46 26.44 8.47
N ALA A 6 66.99 26.25 7.24
CA ALA A 6 65.77 25.51 6.94
C ALA A 6 65.98 24.05 7.38
N ARG A 7 65.16 23.56 8.31
CA ARG A 7 65.05 22.12 8.66
C ARG A 7 64.30 21.40 7.55
N ASP A 8 65.05 20.69 6.75
CA ASP A 8 64.55 19.80 5.72
C ASP A 8 64.01 18.51 6.40
N THR A 9 62.71 18.49 6.71
CA THR A 9 62.06 17.28 7.25
C THR A 9 61.66 16.38 6.09
N ARG A 10 62.64 15.73 5.47
CA ARG A 10 62.36 14.59 4.59
C ARG A 10 61.83 13.44 5.43
N TYR A 11 60.51 13.24 5.33
CA TYR A 11 59.86 12.02 5.82
C TYR A 11 60.42 10.83 5.02
N LYS A 12 61.44 10.17 5.56
CA LYS A 12 61.96 8.88 5.06
C LYS A 12 60.85 7.85 5.26
N ASN A 13 60.12 7.54 4.21
CA ASN A 13 59.25 6.36 4.14
C ASN A 13 60.10 5.12 4.41
N LYS A 14 60.11 4.63 5.66
CA LYS A 14 60.77 3.36 6.02
C LYS A 14 60.03 2.25 5.24
N PRO A 15 60.73 1.41 4.48
CA PRO A 15 60.08 0.27 3.82
C PRO A 15 59.46 -0.62 4.88
N SER A 16 58.15 -0.92 4.71
CA SER A 16 57.37 -1.71 5.67
C SER A 16 58.04 -3.08 5.87
N THR A 17 58.47 -3.38 7.09
CA THR A 17 59.09 -4.66 7.47
C THR A 17 58.09 -5.81 7.19
N ARG A 18 58.58 -6.98 6.79
CA ARG A 18 57.78 -8.17 6.45
C ARG A 18 56.69 -8.48 7.51
N SER A 19 57.02 -8.29 8.79
CA SER A 19 56.10 -8.43 9.93
C SER A 19 54.94 -7.41 9.94
N MET A 20 55.18 -6.19 9.43
CA MET A 20 54.16 -5.15 9.37
C MET A 20 53.15 -5.42 8.25
N ARG A 21 53.60 -5.96 7.11
CA ARG A 21 52.73 -6.39 6.00
C ARG A 21 51.83 -7.55 6.42
N VAL A 22 52.37 -8.52 7.17
CA VAL A 22 51.60 -9.65 7.67
C VAL A 22 50.51 -9.19 8.66
N ARG A 23 50.83 -8.27 9.56
CA ARG A 23 49.83 -7.70 10.51
C ARG A 23 48.70 -6.96 9.76
N ILE A 24 49.03 -6.19 8.72
CA ILE A 24 48.05 -5.49 7.90
C ILE A 24 47.16 -6.51 7.16
N LEU A 25 47.72 -7.56 6.60
CA LEU A 25 46.95 -8.63 5.91
C LEU A 25 46.02 -9.35 6.88
N VAL A 26 46.45 -9.62 8.13
CA VAL A 26 45.60 -10.26 9.14
C VAL A 26 44.43 -9.35 9.51
N VAL A 27 44.69 -8.05 9.76
CA VAL A 27 43.59 -7.09 10.04
C VAL A 27 42.63 -6.98 8.86
N PHE A 28 43.13 -6.91 7.63
CA PHE A 28 42.32 -6.86 6.42
C PHE A 28 41.49 -8.13 6.25
N GLY A 29 42.07 -9.30 6.54
CA GLY A 29 41.35 -10.57 6.55
C GLY A 29 40.16 -10.58 7.54
N PHE A 30 40.37 -10.04 8.76
CA PHE A 30 39.30 -9.91 9.74
C PHE A 30 38.16 -9.00 9.27
N VAL A 31 38.50 -7.87 8.64
CA VAL A 31 37.48 -6.95 8.06
C VAL A 31 36.68 -7.62 6.97
N ILE A 32 37.35 -8.34 6.06
CA ILE A 32 36.66 -9.08 4.98
C ILE A 32 35.73 -10.13 5.57
N LEU A 33 36.15 -10.88 6.57
CA LEU A 33 35.36 -11.91 7.24
C LEU A 33 34.11 -11.30 7.91
N GLY A 34 34.27 -10.13 8.55
CA GLY A 34 33.17 -9.34 9.10
C GLY A 34 32.15 -8.90 8.02
N CYS A 35 32.65 -8.39 6.90
CA CYS A 35 31.78 -7.99 5.77
C CYS A 35 31.00 -9.17 5.18
N ILE A 36 31.64 -10.33 5.03
CA ILE A 36 30.97 -11.56 4.55
C ILE A 36 29.87 -11.98 5.53
N GLY A 37 30.14 -11.93 6.85
CA GLY A 37 29.13 -12.25 7.88
C GLY A 37 27.93 -11.31 7.84
N LEU A 38 28.16 -10.00 7.69
CA LEU A 38 27.08 -9.01 7.54
C LEU A 38 26.26 -9.23 6.27
N THR A 39 26.91 -9.50 5.15
CA THR A 39 26.24 -9.78 3.88
C THR A 39 25.36 -11.03 3.99
N TYR A 40 25.88 -12.10 4.58
CA TYR A 40 25.11 -13.32 4.85
C TYR A 40 23.89 -13.04 5.73
N GLN A 41 24.05 -12.25 6.77
CA GLN A 41 22.95 -11.89 7.68
C GLN A 41 21.86 -11.07 6.96
N ILE A 42 22.25 -10.11 6.10
CA ILE A 42 21.31 -9.32 5.29
C ILE A 42 20.52 -10.21 4.32
N VAL A 43 21.20 -11.11 3.61
CA VAL A 43 20.54 -12.05 2.69
C VAL A 43 19.58 -12.98 3.42
N ARG A 44 19.98 -13.49 4.59
CA ARG A 44 19.11 -14.32 5.43
C ARG A 44 17.89 -13.56 5.92
N LEU A 45 18.05 -12.31 6.39
CA LEU A 45 16.96 -11.45 6.82
C LEU A 45 15.97 -11.17 5.68
N ASN A 46 16.47 -10.88 4.48
CA ASN A 46 15.63 -10.65 3.31
C ASN A 46 14.85 -11.90 2.91
N LYS A 47 15.46 -13.09 2.93
CA LYS A 47 14.78 -14.34 2.57
C LYS A 47 13.75 -14.78 3.61
N VAL A 48 14.05 -14.63 4.91
CA VAL A 48 13.18 -15.14 5.99
C VAL A 48 12.11 -14.13 6.41
N LYS A 49 12.42 -12.83 6.38
CA LYS A 49 11.54 -11.77 6.89
C LYS A 49 11.08 -10.76 5.83
N GLY A 50 11.57 -10.87 4.59
CA GLY A 50 11.26 -9.94 3.51
C GLY A 50 9.77 -9.73 3.31
N ASP A 51 8.99 -10.80 3.27
CA ASP A 51 7.53 -10.76 3.12
C ASP A 51 6.83 -10.03 4.28
N ASN A 52 7.34 -10.20 5.50
CA ASN A 52 6.76 -9.53 6.67
C ASN A 52 7.09 -8.03 6.69
N TYR A 53 8.29 -7.63 6.26
CA TYR A 53 8.64 -6.21 6.13
C TYR A 53 7.87 -5.53 5.01
N THR A 54 7.70 -6.21 3.87
CA THR A 54 6.88 -5.71 2.76
C THR A 54 5.42 -5.52 3.19
N LYS A 55 4.85 -6.49 3.92
CA LYS A 55 3.49 -6.38 4.48
C LYS A 55 3.35 -5.20 5.45
N ARG A 56 4.34 -4.98 6.31
CA ARG A 56 4.35 -3.83 7.25
C ARG A 56 4.50 -2.49 6.54
N MET A 57 5.38 -2.39 5.54
CA MET A 57 5.52 -1.16 4.74
C MET A 57 4.23 -0.83 4.00
N LEU A 58 3.58 -1.82 3.41
CA LEU A 58 2.31 -1.64 2.71
C LEU A 58 1.19 -1.27 3.67
N ALA A 59 1.14 -1.87 4.86
CA ALA A 59 0.20 -1.47 5.90
C ALA A 59 0.45 -0.02 6.36
N GLN A 60 1.69 0.42 6.48
CA GLN A 60 2.01 1.82 6.80
C GLN A 60 1.66 2.78 5.67
N GLN A 61 1.88 2.41 4.41
CA GLN A 61 1.47 3.24 3.26
C GLN A 61 -0.05 3.35 3.15
N SER A 62 -0.79 2.28 3.40
CA SER A 62 -2.24 2.33 3.43
C SER A 62 -2.79 3.19 4.59
N HIS A 63 -2.09 3.19 5.74
CA HIS A 63 -2.46 4.07 6.86
C HIS A 63 -2.12 5.55 6.64
N SER A 64 -1.15 5.88 5.79
CA SER A 64 -0.79 7.28 5.53
C SER A 64 -1.67 7.97 4.49
N SER A 65 -2.48 7.20 3.74
CA SER A 65 -3.33 7.71 2.65
C SER A 65 -4.82 7.71 2.94
N ASN A 66 -5.29 6.93 3.90
CA ASN A 66 -6.72 6.87 4.20
C ASN A 66 -7.03 7.84 5.34
N ALA A 67 -7.45 9.05 4.99
CA ALA A 67 -8.27 9.85 5.90
C ALA A 67 -9.46 8.98 6.30
N ILE A 68 -9.58 8.61 7.58
CA ILE A 68 -10.74 7.87 8.09
C ILE A 68 -11.98 8.68 7.70
N PRO A 69 -12.87 8.16 6.86
CA PRO A 69 -14.04 8.91 6.43
C PRO A 69 -14.88 9.20 7.67
N TYR A 70 -15.04 10.48 7.99
CA TYR A 70 -15.88 10.88 9.12
C TYR A 70 -17.32 10.98 8.70
N LYS A 71 -18.20 10.43 9.53
CA LYS A 71 -19.64 10.60 9.38
C LYS A 71 -20.05 12.00 9.83
N ARG A 72 -20.53 12.84 8.91
CA ARG A 72 -21.12 14.13 9.28
C ARG A 72 -22.47 13.92 9.96
N GLY A 73 -22.80 14.77 10.92
CA GLY A 73 -24.07 14.75 11.62
C GLY A 73 -25.29 14.98 10.69
N ASP A 74 -26.44 14.47 11.09
CA ASP A 74 -27.68 14.71 10.38
C ASP A 74 -28.18 16.14 10.63
N ILE A 75 -28.74 16.79 9.62
CA ILE A 75 -29.47 18.07 9.75
C ILE A 75 -30.95 17.75 9.70
N LEU A 76 -31.65 18.16 10.75
CA LEU A 76 -33.08 17.86 10.90
C LEU A 76 -33.90 19.17 10.82
N ASP A 77 -35.16 19.04 10.41
CA ASP A 77 -36.15 20.11 10.55
C ASP A 77 -36.74 20.14 11.97
N VAL A 78 -37.64 21.08 12.23
CA VAL A 78 -38.36 21.22 13.51
C VAL A 78 -39.20 19.99 13.86
N ASN A 79 -39.60 19.18 12.88
CA ASN A 79 -40.40 17.96 13.02
C ASN A 79 -39.53 16.70 13.13
N GLY A 80 -38.20 16.83 13.05
CA GLY A 80 -37.27 15.71 13.11
C GLY A 80 -37.02 15.01 11.77
N ASN A 81 -37.52 15.57 10.64
CA ASN A 81 -37.22 15.00 9.31
C ASN A 81 -35.79 15.32 8.90
N LYS A 82 -35.12 14.36 8.27
CA LYS A 82 -33.73 14.52 7.84
C LYS A 82 -33.64 15.35 6.56
N LEU A 83 -33.15 16.56 6.66
CA LEU A 83 -32.88 17.45 5.53
C LEU A 83 -31.53 17.11 4.86
N ALA A 84 -30.54 16.68 5.64
CA ALA A 84 -29.29 16.16 5.13
C ALA A 84 -28.76 15.06 6.05
N THR A 85 -28.33 13.94 5.47
CA THR A 85 -27.79 12.78 6.21
C THR A 85 -26.54 12.24 5.53
N SER A 86 -25.70 11.48 6.27
CA SER A 86 -24.56 10.80 5.73
C SER A 86 -24.84 9.31 5.66
N VAL A 87 -24.86 8.78 4.44
CA VAL A 87 -25.10 7.37 4.17
C VAL A 87 -23.76 6.68 3.92
N LYS A 88 -23.59 5.48 4.47
CA LYS A 88 -22.40 4.66 4.28
C LYS A 88 -22.48 3.99 2.91
N VAL A 89 -21.47 4.21 2.10
CA VAL A 89 -21.29 3.62 0.77
C VAL A 89 -19.96 2.88 0.71
N TYR A 90 -19.79 2.05 -0.30
CA TYR A 90 -18.62 1.18 -0.46
C TYR A 90 -18.04 1.35 -1.86
N ASN A 91 -16.74 1.54 -1.93
CA ASN A 91 -15.99 1.59 -3.18
C ASN A 91 -15.29 0.25 -3.40
N LEU A 92 -15.35 -0.27 -4.63
CA LEU A 92 -14.74 -1.55 -5.01
C LEU A 92 -13.27 -1.36 -5.40
N PHE A 93 -12.40 -2.16 -4.77
CA PHE A 93 -10.98 -2.23 -5.08
C PHE A 93 -10.55 -3.65 -5.37
N LEU A 94 -9.65 -3.79 -6.34
CA LEU A 94 -9.01 -5.05 -6.68
C LEU A 94 -7.55 -5.04 -6.24
N ASP A 95 -7.05 -6.20 -5.83
CA ASP A 95 -5.65 -6.51 -5.61
C ASP A 95 -5.16 -7.49 -6.69
N PRO A 96 -4.75 -6.98 -7.88
CA PRO A 96 -4.25 -7.82 -8.96
C PRO A 96 -3.09 -8.72 -8.54
N ALA A 97 -2.20 -8.24 -7.65
CA ALA A 97 -1.07 -9.04 -7.19
C ALA A 97 -1.50 -10.25 -6.34
N ALA A 98 -2.57 -10.13 -5.55
CA ALA A 98 -3.12 -11.24 -4.80
C ALA A 98 -3.85 -12.24 -5.73
N ILE A 99 -4.58 -11.74 -6.74
CA ILE A 99 -5.30 -12.57 -7.73
C ILE A 99 -4.30 -13.34 -8.60
N CYS A 100 -3.25 -12.68 -9.09
CA CYS A 100 -2.23 -13.29 -9.96
C CYS A 100 -1.25 -14.21 -9.22
N LYS A 101 -1.28 -14.26 -7.89
CA LYS A 101 -0.35 -15.07 -7.09
C LYS A 101 -0.43 -16.57 -7.43
N GLU A 102 -1.62 -17.07 -7.65
CA GLU A 102 -1.87 -18.45 -8.06
C GLU A 102 -2.99 -18.49 -9.11
N LYS A 103 -2.79 -19.28 -10.17
CA LYS A 103 -3.76 -19.41 -11.27
C LYS A 103 -5.16 -19.84 -10.82
N LYS A 104 -5.25 -20.57 -9.69
CA LYS A 104 -6.53 -21.05 -9.14
C LYS A 104 -7.43 -19.92 -8.63
N TYR A 105 -6.88 -18.72 -8.32
CA TYR A 105 -7.68 -17.60 -7.83
C TYR A 105 -8.31 -16.78 -8.96
N ILE A 106 -7.74 -16.84 -10.17
CA ILE A 106 -8.15 -15.97 -11.29
C ILE A 106 -9.59 -16.24 -11.71
N GLN A 107 -9.92 -17.50 -12.00
CA GLN A 107 -11.25 -17.86 -12.52
C GLN A 107 -12.36 -17.66 -11.49
N PRO A 108 -12.26 -18.16 -10.23
CA PRO A 108 -13.30 -17.93 -9.22
C PRO A 108 -13.52 -16.44 -8.92
N THR A 109 -12.44 -15.65 -8.91
CA THR A 109 -12.56 -14.21 -8.68
C THR A 109 -13.26 -13.50 -9.84
N LYS A 110 -13.00 -13.89 -11.10
CA LYS A 110 -13.71 -13.36 -12.26
C LYS A 110 -15.19 -13.71 -12.22
N ASP A 111 -15.51 -14.97 -11.96
CA ASP A 111 -16.88 -15.45 -11.89
C ASP A 111 -17.66 -14.72 -10.77
N ALA A 112 -17.02 -14.44 -9.65
CA ALA A 112 -17.61 -13.65 -8.56
C ALA A 112 -17.86 -12.19 -8.96
N LEU A 113 -16.90 -11.55 -9.66
CA LEU A 113 -17.04 -10.18 -10.14
C LEU A 113 -18.13 -10.06 -11.21
N GLU A 114 -18.24 -11.03 -12.10
CA GLU A 114 -19.29 -11.09 -13.13
C GLU A 114 -20.67 -11.30 -12.49
N ASN A 115 -20.80 -12.24 -11.55
CA ASN A 115 -22.06 -12.55 -10.89
C ASN A 115 -22.60 -11.43 -9.99
N VAL A 116 -21.72 -10.70 -9.29
CA VAL A 116 -22.14 -9.68 -8.31
C VAL A 116 -22.25 -8.30 -8.95
N PHE A 117 -21.30 -7.97 -9.83
CA PHE A 117 -21.16 -6.61 -10.39
C PHE A 117 -21.42 -6.54 -11.89
N GLY A 118 -21.55 -7.67 -12.58
CA GLY A 118 -21.71 -7.70 -14.04
C GLY A 118 -20.45 -7.30 -14.80
N ILE A 119 -19.27 -7.37 -14.16
CA ILE A 119 -17.99 -7.01 -14.78
C ILE A 119 -17.58 -8.13 -15.71
N SER A 120 -17.36 -7.82 -16.99
CA SER A 120 -16.92 -8.82 -17.96
C SER A 120 -15.55 -9.40 -17.57
N GLY A 121 -15.42 -10.73 -17.67
CA GLY A 121 -14.14 -11.41 -17.43
C GLY A 121 -12.99 -10.87 -18.30
N SER A 122 -13.32 -10.33 -19.51
CA SER A 122 -12.34 -9.69 -20.40
C SER A 122 -11.77 -8.38 -19.83
N ASP A 123 -12.56 -7.62 -19.09
CA ASP A 123 -12.13 -6.35 -18.49
C ASP A 123 -11.26 -6.62 -17.26
N VAL A 124 -11.62 -7.64 -16.48
CA VAL A 124 -10.78 -8.13 -15.39
C VAL A 124 -9.43 -8.60 -15.94
N ASP A 125 -9.40 -9.34 -17.06
CA ASP A 125 -8.16 -9.77 -17.69
C ASP A 125 -7.26 -8.62 -18.15
N LYS A 126 -7.84 -7.55 -18.69
CA LYS A 126 -7.10 -6.34 -19.05
C LYS A 126 -6.45 -5.71 -17.83
N ILE A 127 -7.21 -5.54 -16.73
CA ILE A 127 -6.72 -4.96 -15.48
C ILE A 127 -5.57 -5.81 -14.91
N LEU A 128 -5.72 -7.14 -14.88
CA LEU A 128 -4.69 -8.04 -14.37
C LEU A 128 -3.42 -8.04 -15.24
N LYS A 129 -3.54 -7.85 -16.56
CA LYS A 129 -2.39 -7.77 -17.49
C LYS A 129 -1.69 -6.42 -17.43
N GLU A 130 -2.44 -5.34 -17.30
CA GLU A 130 -1.87 -3.98 -17.25
C GLU A 130 -1.20 -3.69 -15.92
N ASN A 131 -1.75 -4.22 -14.81
CA ASN A 131 -1.31 -3.91 -13.45
C ASN A 131 -1.03 -5.16 -12.60
N PRO A 132 -0.20 -6.12 -13.03
CA PRO A 132 -0.04 -7.41 -12.34
C PRO A 132 0.59 -7.30 -10.95
N ALA A 133 1.33 -6.24 -10.68
CA ALA A 133 2.00 -5.98 -9.41
C ALA A 133 1.25 -5.01 -8.50
N SER A 134 0.16 -4.41 -8.98
CA SER A 134 -0.65 -3.49 -8.19
C SER A 134 -1.40 -4.25 -7.10
N ARG A 135 -1.41 -3.70 -5.90
CA ARG A 135 -2.20 -4.21 -4.77
C ARG A 135 -3.43 -3.38 -4.47
N TYR A 136 -3.58 -2.30 -5.20
CA TYR A 136 -4.67 -1.36 -5.02
C TYR A 136 -5.06 -0.79 -6.37
N TYR A 137 -6.12 -1.32 -6.94
CA TYR A 137 -6.71 -0.85 -8.18
C TYR A 137 -8.16 -0.48 -7.94
N GLN A 138 -8.48 0.82 -8.00
CA GLN A 138 -9.83 1.31 -7.83
C GLN A 138 -10.66 1.10 -9.09
N MET A 139 -11.79 0.45 -8.96
CA MET A 139 -12.77 0.29 -10.02
C MET A 139 -13.63 1.57 -10.12
N LYS A 140 -13.29 2.43 -11.10
CA LYS A 140 -13.91 3.77 -11.23
C LYS A 140 -15.42 3.74 -11.41
N ASP A 141 -15.93 2.71 -12.07
CA ASP A 141 -17.36 2.54 -12.38
C ASP A 141 -18.15 1.90 -11.22
N PHE A 142 -17.46 1.44 -10.17
CA PHE A 142 -18.05 0.75 -9.02
C PHE A 142 -17.74 1.48 -7.72
N LYS A 143 -18.13 2.75 -7.68
CA LYS A 143 -18.10 3.61 -6.50
C LYS A 143 -19.50 3.72 -5.90
N GLU A 144 -19.54 4.10 -4.62
CA GLU A 144 -20.77 4.39 -3.89
C GLU A 144 -21.78 3.23 -3.88
N LEU A 145 -21.27 2.00 -3.81
CA LEU A 145 -22.08 0.79 -3.77
C LEU A 145 -22.82 0.64 -2.44
N ASP A 146 -23.99 0.06 -2.50
CA ASP A 146 -24.78 -0.30 -1.31
C ASP A 146 -24.19 -1.50 -0.57
N LYS A 147 -24.48 -1.58 0.73
CA LYS A 147 -24.08 -2.71 1.58
C LYS A 147 -24.54 -4.09 1.06
N GLU A 148 -25.56 -4.13 0.20
CA GLU A 148 -26.04 -5.38 -0.38
C GLU A 148 -24.99 -6.07 -1.25
N TYR A 149 -24.22 -5.32 -2.02
CA TYR A 149 -23.13 -5.85 -2.83
C TYR A 149 -22.02 -6.49 -1.99
N VAL A 150 -21.68 -5.84 -0.87
CA VAL A 150 -20.71 -6.37 0.09
C VAL A 150 -21.18 -7.71 0.65
N LYS A 151 -22.43 -7.78 1.11
CA LYS A 151 -23.02 -9.03 1.65
C LYS A 151 -23.13 -10.14 0.60
N LYS A 152 -23.37 -9.81 -0.67
CA LYS A 152 -23.43 -10.80 -1.76
C LYS A 152 -22.04 -11.39 -1.99
N LEU A 153 -21.01 -10.55 -2.00
CA LEU A 153 -19.64 -11.01 -2.20
C LEU A 153 -19.14 -11.83 -0.99
N GLU A 154 -19.37 -11.38 0.23
CA GLU A 154 -19.02 -12.13 1.45
C GLU A 154 -19.57 -13.54 1.42
N LYS A 155 -20.85 -13.70 1.06
CA LYS A 155 -21.49 -15.03 0.91
C LYS A 155 -20.83 -15.91 -0.16
N LEU A 156 -20.26 -15.34 -1.20
CA LEU A 156 -19.52 -16.09 -2.22
C LEU A 156 -18.14 -16.46 -1.73
N GLN A 157 -17.47 -15.55 -1.01
CA GLN A 157 -16.16 -15.82 -0.39
C GLN A 157 -16.24 -16.89 0.71
N ASP A 158 -17.33 -16.93 1.47
CA ASP A 158 -17.59 -17.99 2.47
C ASP A 158 -17.78 -19.36 1.82
N LYS A 159 -18.26 -19.41 0.56
CA LYS A 159 -18.46 -20.65 -0.19
C LYS A 159 -17.21 -21.13 -0.91
N ASP A 160 -16.40 -20.20 -1.39
CA ASP A 160 -15.17 -20.51 -2.13
C ASP A 160 -14.01 -19.62 -1.63
N GLU A 161 -13.09 -20.23 -0.90
CA GLU A 161 -11.88 -19.57 -0.36
C GLU A 161 -10.90 -19.11 -1.46
N ASN A 162 -11.12 -19.51 -2.72
CA ASN A 162 -10.28 -19.10 -3.83
C ASN A 162 -10.67 -17.71 -4.38
N ILE A 163 -11.80 -17.15 -3.98
CA ILE A 163 -12.18 -15.76 -4.30
C ILE A 163 -11.36 -14.81 -3.46
N ARG A 164 -10.31 -14.24 -4.04
CA ARG A 164 -9.35 -13.36 -3.35
C ARG A 164 -9.07 -12.08 -4.13
N GLY A 165 -8.53 -11.08 -3.41
CA GLY A 165 -8.11 -9.83 -4.01
C GLY A 165 -9.25 -8.88 -4.36
N ILE A 166 -10.43 -9.06 -3.76
CA ILE A 166 -11.54 -8.11 -3.84
C ILE A 166 -11.70 -7.47 -2.47
N HIS A 167 -11.66 -6.15 -2.41
CA HIS A 167 -11.75 -5.36 -1.17
C HIS A 167 -12.74 -4.22 -1.34
N PHE A 168 -13.37 -3.84 -0.24
CA PHE A 168 -14.21 -2.65 -0.19
C PHE A 168 -13.61 -1.62 0.76
N GLU A 169 -13.69 -0.39 0.35
CA GLU A 169 -13.39 0.75 1.19
C GLU A 169 -14.68 1.47 1.56
N GLU A 170 -14.86 1.71 2.85
CA GLU A 170 -16.03 2.39 3.37
C GLU A 170 -15.89 3.90 3.19
N GLU A 171 -16.92 4.55 2.70
CA GLU A 171 -17.00 5.99 2.54
C GLU A 171 -18.37 6.50 2.99
N TYR A 172 -18.48 7.80 3.30
CA TYR A 172 -19.74 8.43 3.66
C TYR A 172 -20.12 9.47 2.59
N LYS A 173 -21.23 9.18 1.91
CA LYS A 173 -21.85 10.10 0.97
C LYS A 173 -22.87 10.97 1.67
N ARG A 174 -22.89 12.26 1.34
CA ARG A 174 -23.92 13.19 1.81
C ARG A 174 -25.15 13.10 0.94
N GLU A 175 -26.30 12.75 1.54
CA GLU A 175 -27.59 12.72 0.87
C GLU A 175 -28.50 13.84 1.37
N TYR A 176 -29.25 14.37 0.42
CA TYR A 176 -30.24 15.42 0.63
C TYR A 176 -31.60 14.89 0.14
N PRO A 177 -32.40 14.25 1.05
CA PRO A 177 -33.66 13.61 0.65
C PRO A 177 -34.64 14.55 -0.02
N TYR A 178 -34.57 15.84 0.30
CA TYR A 178 -35.42 16.90 -0.24
C TYR A 178 -34.61 17.87 -1.09
N SER A 179 -34.02 17.42 -2.13
CA SER A 179 -32.97 18.04 -2.95
C SER A 179 -33.05 19.57 -3.19
N THR A 180 -34.25 20.16 -3.17
CA THR A 180 -34.48 21.60 -3.43
C THR A 180 -34.90 22.38 -2.19
N ILE A 181 -35.29 21.71 -1.08
CA ILE A 181 -35.75 22.39 0.12
C ILE A 181 -34.55 22.85 0.97
N ALA A 182 -34.55 24.13 1.29
CA ALA A 182 -33.56 24.77 2.16
C ALA A 182 -32.10 24.71 1.64
N CYS A 183 -31.89 24.54 0.32
CA CYS A 183 -30.55 24.50 -0.27
C CYS A 183 -29.72 25.74 0.04
N ASP A 184 -30.32 26.91 0.12
CA ASP A 184 -29.66 28.18 0.45
C ASP A 184 -29.18 28.24 1.91
N VAL A 185 -29.80 27.46 2.81
CA VAL A 185 -29.44 27.43 4.25
C VAL A 185 -28.52 26.25 4.54
N ILE A 186 -28.77 25.09 3.94
CA ILE A 186 -28.00 23.86 4.20
C ILE A 186 -26.70 23.85 3.40
N GLY A 187 -26.69 24.50 2.23
CA GLY A 187 -25.60 24.43 1.27
C GLY A 187 -25.45 23.04 0.64
N PHE A 188 -24.35 22.82 -0.03
CA PHE A 188 -24.00 21.52 -0.62
C PHE A 188 -22.57 21.16 -0.25
N CYS A 189 -22.29 19.86 -0.20
CA CYS A 189 -20.93 19.37 -0.07
C CYS A 189 -20.46 18.90 -1.44
N THR A 190 -19.36 19.45 -1.91
CA THR A 190 -18.58 18.86 -3.00
C THR A 190 -17.69 17.78 -2.40
N ASP A 191 -17.67 16.59 -3.02
CA ASP A 191 -16.70 15.56 -2.68
C ASP A 191 -15.31 16.06 -3.04
N THR A 192 -14.54 16.42 -2.00
CA THR A 192 -13.17 16.94 -2.13
C THR A 192 -12.18 15.79 -2.23
N ASN A 193 -12.45 14.82 -3.10
CA ASN A 193 -11.47 13.80 -3.47
C ASN A 193 -11.10 14.00 -4.95
N THR A 194 -10.34 15.07 -5.17
CA THR A 194 -9.52 15.27 -6.38
C THR A 194 -8.07 15.09 -6.02
#